data_9176fb8ec96172bc057996ed5f819e62
#
_entry.id   9176fb8ec96172bc057996ed5f819e62
#
_cell.length_a   1.000
_cell.length_b   1.000
_cell.length_c   1.000
_cell.angle_alpha   90.00
_cell.angle_beta   90.00
_cell.angle_gamma   90.00
#
_symmetry.space_group_name_H-M   'P 1'
#
loop_
_entity.id
_entity.type
_entity.pdbx_description
1 polymer ?
#
loop_
_entity_poly.entity_id
_entity_poly.type
_entity_poly.pdbx_seq_one_letter_code
_entity_poly.pdbx_strand_id
1 'polypeptide(L)'
;MPAKKQAKVLVTCPRCGHQQPEPRAAISTACKQCGQYIRVQEVLKPAARTQERPREIRKITCFECGTELEVAVSAQSTMCKRCSSHIDLRDYHVSIAVSKNFKTKGEFVIEPKGYVFNTEVVVGDAIIKGKLLGKLTAERSLTIYSSADIKGSFKAGRLVIPAENHFRWKEEIKAGSADIAGELAANLHADGSVVLRATGRLFGDVEARNLVIEEGAVMVGKAKIGVSKQ
;
A
#
# COMPACT_ATOMS: atom_id res chain seq x y z
N MET A 1 -52.20 -30.58 16.35
CA MET A 1 -50.86 -30.16 15.96
C MET A 1 -50.04 -30.02 17.24
N PRO A 2 -48.93 -30.73 17.48
CA PRO A 2 -48.15 -30.63 18.69
C PRO A 2 -47.39 -29.31 18.72
N ALA A 3 -47.56 -28.53 19.80
CA ALA A 3 -46.87 -27.29 20.02
C ALA A 3 -45.33 -27.53 20.09
N LYS A 4 -44.56 -26.89 19.22
CA LYS A 4 -43.09 -26.93 19.25
C LYS A 4 -42.63 -26.41 20.61
N LYS A 5 -42.01 -27.27 21.43
CA LYS A 5 -41.33 -26.88 22.68
C LYS A 5 -40.25 -25.84 22.35
N GLN A 6 -40.48 -24.59 22.73
CA GLN A 6 -39.48 -23.54 22.57
C GLN A 6 -38.29 -23.85 23.45
N ALA A 7 -37.07 -23.80 22.89
CA ALA A 7 -35.83 -23.98 23.63
C ALA A 7 -35.74 -22.90 24.71
N LYS A 8 -35.57 -23.32 25.99
CA LYS A 8 -35.36 -22.43 27.13
C LYS A 8 -33.85 -22.23 27.36
N VAL A 9 -33.48 -21.05 27.78
CA VAL A 9 -32.09 -20.68 28.17
C VAL A 9 -32.06 -20.21 29.62
N LEU A 10 -31.02 -20.54 30.37
CA LEU A 10 -30.83 -20.06 31.72
C LEU A 10 -30.28 -18.62 31.67
N VAL A 11 -30.98 -17.70 32.29
CA VAL A 11 -30.61 -16.29 32.42
C VAL A 11 -30.28 -16.00 33.88
N THR A 12 -29.08 -15.45 34.10
CA THR A 12 -28.61 -15.09 35.44
C THR A 12 -28.92 -13.60 35.73
N CYS A 13 -29.57 -13.31 36.82
CA CYS A 13 -29.86 -11.94 37.23
C CYS A 13 -28.57 -11.20 37.63
N PRO A 14 -28.26 -10.03 37.03
CA PRO A 14 -27.04 -9.29 37.35
C PRO A 14 -27.05 -8.67 38.76
N ARG A 15 -28.24 -8.56 39.40
CA ARG A 15 -28.39 -7.95 40.74
C ARG A 15 -28.26 -8.96 41.87
N CYS A 16 -28.92 -10.13 41.77
CA CYS A 16 -28.97 -11.10 42.86
C CYS A 16 -28.39 -12.47 42.54
N GLY A 17 -27.87 -12.70 41.30
CA GLY A 17 -27.30 -13.98 40.90
C GLY A 17 -28.32 -15.08 40.63
N HIS A 18 -29.62 -14.85 40.84
CA HIS A 18 -30.65 -15.86 40.63
C HIS A 18 -30.71 -16.29 39.17
N GLN A 19 -30.76 -17.62 38.94
CA GLN A 19 -30.87 -18.21 37.61
C GLN A 19 -32.31 -18.66 37.36
N GLN A 20 -32.86 -18.25 36.21
CA GLN A 20 -34.20 -18.64 35.81
C GLN A 20 -34.26 -19.05 34.33
N PRO A 21 -35.09 -20.08 34.02
CA PRO A 21 -35.24 -20.51 32.62
C PRO A 21 -36.20 -19.58 31.88
N GLU A 22 -35.70 -18.96 30.78
CA GLU A 22 -36.51 -18.10 29.92
C GLU A 22 -36.52 -18.60 28.48
N PRO A 23 -37.60 -18.33 27.73
CA PRO A 23 -37.60 -18.63 26.31
C PRO A 23 -36.48 -17.93 25.58
N ARG A 24 -35.74 -18.62 24.69
CA ARG A 24 -34.65 -18.03 23.92
C ARG A 24 -35.07 -16.81 23.06
N ALA A 25 -36.35 -16.73 22.72
CA ALA A 25 -36.95 -15.62 21.98
C ALA A 25 -37.37 -14.44 22.87
N ALA A 26 -37.25 -14.55 24.22
CA ALA A 26 -37.60 -13.46 25.11
C ALA A 26 -36.64 -12.29 24.92
N ILE A 27 -37.18 -11.09 24.78
CA ILE A 27 -36.39 -9.86 24.66
C ILE A 27 -35.98 -9.39 26.08
N SER A 28 -36.88 -9.51 27.04
CA SER A 28 -36.69 -9.10 28.43
C SER A 28 -37.54 -9.93 29.39
N THR A 29 -37.13 -9.95 30.66
CA THR A 29 -37.83 -10.63 31.73
C THR A 29 -37.60 -9.88 33.05
N ALA A 30 -38.45 -10.13 34.07
CA ALA A 30 -38.18 -9.68 35.41
C ALA A 30 -37.64 -10.84 36.27
N CYS A 31 -36.65 -10.57 37.09
CA CYS A 31 -36.11 -11.57 37.99
C CYS A 31 -37.18 -12.01 39.00
N LYS A 32 -37.45 -13.29 39.07
CA LYS A 32 -38.47 -13.89 39.96
C LYS A 32 -38.13 -13.73 41.45
N GLN A 33 -36.87 -13.48 41.78
CA GLN A 33 -36.41 -13.35 43.15
C GLN A 33 -36.38 -11.88 43.65
N CYS A 34 -35.88 -10.94 42.83
CA CYS A 34 -35.68 -9.56 43.27
C CYS A 34 -36.44 -8.51 42.42
N GLY A 35 -37.23 -8.92 41.43
CA GLY A 35 -37.98 -8.04 40.56
C GLY A 35 -37.16 -7.23 39.56
N GLN A 36 -35.83 -7.37 39.53
CA GLN A 36 -34.97 -6.62 38.62
C GLN A 36 -35.31 -6.94 37.17
N TYR A 37 -35.47 -5.91 36.36
CA TYR A 37 -35.64 -6.04 34.92
C TYR A 37 -34.34 -6.49 34.25
N ILE A 38 -34.40 -7.53 33.39
CA ILE A 38 -33.27 -8.16 32.70
C ILE A 38 -33.54 -8.16 31.22
N ARG A 39 -32.63 -7.64 30.42
CA ARG A 39 -32.67 -7.77 28.96
C ARG A 39 -32.00 -9.09 28.56
N VAL A 40 -32.79 -10.08 28.24
CA VAL A 40 -32.33 -11.46 27.95
C VAL A 40 -31.32 -11.48 26.82
N GLN A 41 -31.52 -10.70 25.76
CA GLN A 41 -30.63 -10.64 24.62
C GLN A 41 -29.26 -10.03 24.93
N GLU A 42 -29.15 -9.13 25.90
CA GLU A 42 -27.87 -8.56 26.32
C GLU A 42 -27.08 -9.53 27.18
N VAL A 43 -27.77 -10.32 28.03
CA VAL A 43 -27.15 -11.34 28.89
C VAL A 43 -26.72 -12.58 28.06
N LEU A 44 -27.43 -12.90 26.97
CA LEU A 44 -27.13 -14.03 26.11
C LEU A 44 -26.14 -13.71 25.00
N LYS A 45 -25.90 -12.44 24.69
CA LYS A 45 -24.80 -12.07 23.83
C LYS A 45 -23.50 -12.39 24.59
N PRO A 46 -22.68 -13.37 24.14
CA PRO A 46 -21.34 -13.46 24.67
C PRO A 46 -20.76 -12.07 24.54
N ALA A 47 -20.17 -11.54 25.61
CA ALA A 47 -19.43 -10.31 25.53
C ALA A 47 -18.44 -10.52 24.38
N ALA A 48 -18.76 -9.98 23.22
CA ALA A 48 -17.84 -9.90 22.14
C ALA A 48 -16.71 -9.02 22.69
N ARG A 49 -15.72 -9.66 23.31
CA ARG A 49 -14.40 -9.08 23.43
C ARG A 49 -14.00 -8.82 22.00
N THR A 50 -14.32 -7.63 21.55
CA THR A 50 -13.66 -7.04 20.40
C THR A 50 -12.20 -6.98 20.83
N GLN A 51 -11.46 -8.07 20.56
CA GLN A 51 -10.03 -7.98 20.51
C GLN A 51 -9.80 -6.95 19.40
N GLU A 52 -9.61 -5.71 19.78
CA GLU A 52 -9.07 -4.70 18.89
C GLU A 52 -7.72 -5.26 18.45
N ARG A 53 -7.72 -5.91 17.28
CA ARG A 53 -6.46 -6.23 16.60
C ARG A 53 -5.74 -4.90 16.51
N PRO A 54 -4.46 -4.82 16.94
CA PRO A 54 -3.70 -3.59 16.82
C PRO A 54 -3.87 -3.12 15.36
N ARG A 55 -4.44 -1.93 15.18
CA ARG A 55 -4.64 -1.37 13.85
C ARG A 55 -3.26 -1.02 13.33
N GLU A 56 -2.76 -1.83 12.41
CA GLU A 56 -1.53 -1.49 11.70
C GLU A 56 -1.74 -0.13 11.03
N ILE A 57 -0.85 0.82 11.34
CA ILE A 57 -0.91 2.19 10.86
C ILE A 57 0.24 2.39 9.88
N ARG A 58 -0.03 3.03 8.75
CA ARG A 58 0.98 3.53 7.82
C ARG A 58 0.96 5.05 7.76
N LYS A 59 2.12 5.64 7.53
CA LYS A 59 2.27 7.08 7.31
C LYS A 59 2.23 7.39 5.82
N ILE A 60 1.49 8.41 5.46
CA ILE A 60 1.39 8.93 4.10
C ILE A 60 1.49 10.44 4.12
N THR A 61 1.84 11.04 2.98
CA THR A 61 1.86 12.50 2.80
C THR A 61 0.71 12.92 1.90
N CYS A 62 0.09 14.05 2.21
CA CYS A 62 -0.95 14.62 1.35
C CYS A 62 -0.36 15.11 0.03
N PHE A 63 -0.99 14.80 -1.10
CA PHE A 63 -0.56 15.26 -2.42
C PHE A 63 -0.57 16.78 -2.57
N GLU A 64 -1.51 17.47 -1.91
CA GLU A 64 -1.74 18.90 -2.11
C GLU A 64 -0.94 19.78 -1.14
N CYS A 65 -0.90 19.41 0.14
CA CYS A 65 -0.28 20.26 1.17
C CYS A 65 0.94 19.65 1.85
N GLY A 66 1.36 18.43 1.47
CA GLY A 66 2.52 17.75 2.03
C GLY A 66 2.39 17.32 3.49
N THR A 67 1.23 17.52 4.15
CA THR A 67 1.04 17.13 5.55
C THR A 67 1.11 15.61 5.71
N GLU A 68 1.86 15.15 6.69
CA GLU A 68 1.94 13.74 7.07
C GLU A 68 0.65 13.30 7.79
N LEU A 69 0.13 12.15 7.43
CA LEU A 69 -1.10 11.56 7.95
C LEU A 69 -0.85 10.11 8.35
N GLU A 70 -1.42 9.71 9.48
CA GLU A 70 -1.46 8.32 9.91
C GLU A 70 -2.80 7.72 9.51
N VAL A 71 -2.75 6.62 8.76
CA VAL A 71 -3.92 5.92 8.25
C VAL A 71 -3.82 4.43 8.53
N ALA A 72 -4.97 3.79 8.78
CA ALA A 72 -4.99 2.34 8.91
C ALA A 72 -4.52 1.69 7.60
N VAL A 73 -3.73 0.63 7.67
CA VAL A 73 -3.24 -0.12 6.48
C VAL A 73 -4.40 -0.62 5.63
N SER A 74 -5.52 -0.99 6.25
CA SER A 74 -6.74 -1.46 5.58
C SER A 74 -7.60 -0.35 4.98
N ALA A 75 -7.26 0.94 5.18
CA ALA A 75 -8.04 2.04 4.65
C ALA A 75 -7.88 2.15 3.13
N GLN A 76 -9.00 2.30 2.41
CA GLN A 76 -9.03 2.49 0.95
C GLN A 76 -9.00 3.96 0.54
N SER A 77 -9.32 4.86 1.43
CA SER A 77 -9.22 6.30 1.23
C SER A 77 -9.15 7.04 2.56
N THR A 78 -8.71 8.28 2.52
CA THR A 78 -8.73 9.20 3.67
C THR A 78 -8.93 10.63 3.20
N MET A 79 -9.20 11.51 4.15
CA MET A 79 -9.30 12.95 3.91
C MET A 79 -8.20 13.67 4.68
N CYS A 80 -7.49 14.56 4.03
CA CYS A 80 -6.46 15.36 4.68
C CYS A 80 -7.07 16.30 5.72
N LYS A 81 -6.62 16.20 6.97
CA LYS A 81 -7.13 17.02 8.07
C LYS A 81 -6.78 18.51 7.92
N ARG A 82 -5.76 18.86 7.10
CA ARG A 82 -5.31 20.24 6.93
C ARG A 82 -5.99 20.94 5.75
N CYS A 83 -6.10 20.28 4.61
CA CYS A 83 -6.62 20.91 3.38
C CYS A 83 -7.91 20.26 2.87
N SER A 84 -8.47 19.27 3.60
CA SER A 84 -9.70 18.55 3.26
C SER A 84 -9.68 17.84 1.88
N SER A 85 -8.50 17.67 1.26
CA SER A 85 -8.39 16.93 0.01
C SER A 85 -8.61 15.44 0.24
N HIS A 86 -9.34 14.80 -0.67
CA HIS A 86 -9.51 13.35 -0.69
C HIS A 86 -8.24 12.67 -1.21
N ILE A 87 -7.80 11.62 -0.51
CA ILE A 87 -6.62 10.83 -0.86
C ILE A 87 -7.06 9.39 -1.08
N ASP A 88 -6.89 8.89 -2.29
CA ASP A 88 -7.08 7.48 -2.62
C ASP A 88 -5.89 6.67 -2.10
N LEU A 89 -6.17 5.51 -1.51
CA LEU A 89 -5.19 4.59 -0.91
C LEU A 89 -5.25 3.20 -1.54
N ARG A 90 -6.14 2.99 -2.52
CA ARG A 90 -6.36 1.70 -3.18
C ARG A 90 -5.19 1.33 -4.07
N ASP A 91 -5.00 0.04 -4.19
CA ASP A 91 -4.10 -0.55 -5.16
C ASP A 91 -4.82 -0.72 -6.51
N TYR A 92 -4.09 -0.57 -7.60
CA TYR A 92 -4.61 -0.69 -8.95
C TYR A 92 -3.79 -1.65 -9.79
N HIS A 93 -4.46 -2.63 -10.40
CA HIS A 93 -3.88 -3.58 -11.33
C HIS A 93 -4.46 -3.35 -12.73
N VAL A 94 -3.60 -3.02 -13.69
CA VAL A 94 -3.99 -2.74 -15.07
C VAL A 94 -3.54 -3.90 -15.95
N SER A 95 -4.50 -4.70 -16.42
CA SER A 95 -4.27 -5.86 -17.31
C SER A 95 -4.76 -5.64 -18.74
N ILE A 96 -5.45 -4.53 -19.00
CA ILE A 96 -6.02 -4.14 -20.30
C ILE A 96 -5.56 -2.75 -20.69
N ALA A 97 -5.96 -2.28 -21.88
CA ALA A 97 -5.68 -0.91 -22.31
C ALA A 97 -6.59 0.10 -21.59
N VAL A 98 -5.99 1.12 -20.97
CA VAL A 98 -6.70 2.14 -20.20
C VAL A 98 -6.11 3.52 -20.49
N SER A 99 -7.00 4.50 -20.76
CA SER A 99 -6.66 5.92 -20.89
C SER A 99 -7.36 6.71 -19.75
N LYS A 100 -6.72 6.72 -18.58
CA LYS A 100 -7.27 7.32 -17.37
C LYS A 100 -6.13 7.77 -16.46
N ASN A 101 -6.27 8.95 -15.86
CA ASN A 101 -5.33 9.40 -14.83
C ASN A 101 -5.51 8.63 -13.53
N PHE A 102 -4.39 8.30 -12.89
CA PHE A 102 -4.38 7.62 -11.59
C PHE A 102 -3.65 8.50 -10.56
N LYS A 103 -4.29 8.69 -9.41
CA LYS A 103 -3.71 9.42 -8.28
C LYS A 103 -4.02 8.66 -7.00
N THR A 104 -3.09 7.83 -6.54
CA THR A 104 -3.24 7.01 -5.33
C THR A 104 -1.96 6.94 -4.52
N LYS A 105 -2.07 6.76 -3.21
CA LYS A 105 -0.93 6.44 -2.32
C LYS A 105 -0.71 4.91 -2.18
N GLY A 106 -1.54 4.10 -2.84
CA GLY A 106 -1.41 2.66 -2.93
C GLY A 106 -0.37 2.21 -3.96
N GLU A 107 -0.41 0.92 -4.29
CA GLU A 107 0.39 0.29 -5.32
C GLU A 107 -0.29 0.38 -6.70
N PHE A 108 0.50 0.57 -7.74
CA PHE A 108 0.04 0.61 -9.11
C PHE A 108 0.84 -0.38 -9.96
N VAL A 109 0.17 -1.41 -10.45
CA VAL A 109 0.78 -2.48 -11.23
C VAL A 109 0.27 -2.44 -12.67
N ILE A 110 1.18 -2.33 -13.64
CA ILE A 110 0.85 -2.58 -15.05
C ILE A 110 1.32 -3.99 -15.37
N GLU A 111 0.36 -4.90 -15.56
CA GLU A 111 0.63 -6.28 -15.94
C GLU A 111 1.21 -6.39 -17.38
N PRO A 112 1.85 -7.50 -17.78
CA PRO A 112 2.52 -7.62 -19.08
C PRO A 112 1.62 -7.33 -20.30
N LYS A 113 0.30 -7.56 -20.18
CA LYS A 113 -0.69 -7.24 -21.22
C LYS A 113 -1.34 -5.87 -21.02
N GLY A 114 -1.07 -5.20 -19.92
CA GLY A 114 -1.61 -3.89 -19.59
C GLY A 114 -0.98 -2.79 -20.45
N TYR A 115 -1.80 -1.82 -20.84
CA TYR A 115 -1.36 -0.64 -21.56
C TYR A 115 -2.02 0.61 -21.01
N VAL A 116 -1.24 1.51 -20.47
CA VAL A 116 -1.70 2.80 -19.94
C VAL A 116 -1.19 3.90 -20.88
N PHE A 117 -2.08 4.72 -21.42
CA PHE A 117 -1.72 5.71 -22.43
C PHE A 117 -2.44 7.06 -22.24
N ASN A 118 -1.79 8.12 -22.70
CA ASN A 118 -2.28 9.52 -22.62
C ASN A 118 -2.69 9.92 -21.19
N THR A 119 -1.84 9.58 -20.20
CA THR A 119 -2.20 9.71 -18.80
C THR A 119 -1.09 10.35 -17.98
N GLU A 120 -1.51 10.95 -16.87
CA GLU A 120 -0.64 11.27 -15.74
C GLU A 120 -0.94 10.30 -14.58
N VAL A 121 0.08 9.59 -14.14
CA VAL A 121 0.02 8.60 -13.07
C VAL A 121 0.86 9.11 -11.90
N VAL A 122 0.22 9.35 -10.75
CA VAL A 122 0.89 9.75 -9.50
C VAL A 122 0.52 8.72 -8.43
N VAL A 123 1.49 7.94 -7.99
CA VAL A 123 1.24 6.77 -7.15
C VAL A 123 2.27 6.65 -6.03
N GLY A 124 1.93 5.86 -5.02
CA GLY A 124 2.88 5.52 -3.95
C GLY A 124 3.99 4.64 -4.48
N ASP A 125 3.66 3.43 -4.87
CA ASP A 125 4.56 2.46 -5.49
C ASP A 125 4.07 2.10 -6.89
N ALA A 126 5.00 1.88 -7.83
CA ALA A 126 4.69 1.47 -9.17
C ALA A 126 5.49 0.23 -9.58
N ILE A 127 4.82 -0.73 -10.20
CA ILE A 127 5.42 -1.95 -10.77
C ILE A 127 5.04 -2.01 -12.24
N ILE A 128 6.02 -1.89 -13.12
CA ILE A 128 5.80 -1.84 -14.56
C ILE A 128 6.31 -3.11 -15.22
N LYS A 129 5.38 -3.90 -15.75
CA LYS A 129 5.64 -5.10 -16.57
C LYS A 129 5.07 -4.96 -17.98
N GLY A 130 4.15 -4.01 -18.18
CA GLY A 130 3.45 -3.74 -19.44
C GLY A 130 3.87 -2.43 -20.08
N LYS A 131 2.94 -1.82 -20.83
CA LYS A 131 3.21 -0.60 -21.61
C LYS A 131 2.69 0.64 -20.91
N LEU A 132 3.51 1.68 -20.86
CA LEU A 132 3.16 2.99 -20.34
C LEU A 132 3.52 4.08 -21.37
N LEU A 133 2.53 4.87 -21.77
CA LEU A 133 2.71 6.06 -22.59
C LEU A 133 2.14 7.27 -21.85
N GLY A 134 3.01 8.08 -21.25
CA GLY A 134 2.61 9.24 -20.48
C GLY A 134 3.63 9.63 -19.43
N LYS A 135 3.14 10.24 -18.35
CA LYS A 135 3.97 10.71 -17.24
C LYS A 135 3.68 9.89 -15.98
N LEU A 136 4.73 9.35 -15.37
CA LEU A 136 4.65 8.57 -14.15
C LEU A 136 5.44 9.25 -13.03
N THR A 137 4.82 9.38 -11.87
CA THR A 137 5.50 9.78 -10.64
C THR A 137 5.20 8.73 -9.56
N ALA A 138 6.23 7.98 -9.20
CA ALA A 138 6.19 7.04 -8.08
C ALA A 138 6.87 7.68 -6.87
N GLU A 139 6.12 8.03 -5.84
CA GLU A 139 6.67 8.77 -4.71
C GLU A 139 7.61 7.92 -3.86
N ARG A 140 7.29 6.63 -3.67
CA ARG A 140 8.12 5.70 -2.90
C ARG A 140 9.02 4.88 -3.80
N SER A 141 8.47 3.93 -4.56
CA SER A 141 9.27 3.03 -5.38
C SER A 141 8.72 2.84 -6.78
N LEU A 142 9.61 2.67 -7.74
CA LEU A 142 9.32 2.29 -9.11
C LEU A 142 10.13 1.06 -9.46
N THR A 143 9.45 -0.06 -9.65
CA THR A 143 10.06 -1.33 -10.08
C THR A 143 9.81 -1.54 -11.57
N ILE A 144 10.86 -1.73 -12.36
CA ILE A 144 10.78 -1.91 -13.80
C ILE A 144 11.27 -3.31 -14.16
N TYR A 145 10.42 -4.05 -14.89
CA TYR A 145 10.73 -5.38 -15.41
C TYR A 145 11.13 -5.31 -16.89
N SER A 146 11.83 -6.32 -17.39
CA SER A 146 12.31 -6.39 -18.79
C SER A 146 11.18 -6.30 -19.83
N SER A 147 9.98 -6.73 -19.48
CA SER A 147 8.80 -6.65 -20.35
C SER A 147 8.18 -5.26 -20.46
N ALA A 148 8.67 -4.31 -19.67
CA ALA A 148 8.15 -2.95 -19.65
C ALA A 148 8.54 -2.18 -20.91
N ASP A 149 7.56 -1.50 -21.52
CA ASP A 149 7.75 -0.55 -22.61
C ASP A 149 7.24 0.82 -22.13
N ILE A 150 8.17 1.68 -21.71
CA ILE A 150 7.85 3.00 -21.18
C ILE A 150 8.18 4.05 -22.25
N LYS A 151 7.17 4.88 -22.58
CA LYS A 151 7.33 6.04 -23.46
C LYS A 151 6.79 7.28 -22.78
N GLY A 152 7.63 8.29 -22.64
CA GLY A 152 7.30 9.51 -21.93
C GLY A 152 8.32 9.82 -20.84
N SER A 153 7.87 10.28 -19.68
CA SER A 153 8.75 10.63 -18.57
C SER A 153 8.34 9.93 -17.27
N PHE A 154 9.32 9.64 -16.44
CA PHE A 154 9.05 9.13 -15.11
C PHE A 154 9.96 9.76 -14.06
N LYS A 155 9.45 9.81 -12.83
CA LYS A 155 10.20 10.16 -11.63
C LYS A 155 9.94 9.11 -10.55
N ALA A 156 10.97 8.77 -9.78
CA ALA A 156 10.86 7.77 -8.72
C ALA A 156 11.56 8.25 -7.44
N GLY A 157 10.94 8.00 -6.30
CA GLY A 157 11.63 8.12 -5.01
C GLY A 157 12.75 7.09 -4.91
N ARG A 158 12.48 5.85 -5.28
CA ARG A 158 13.45 4.76 -5.41
C ARG A 158 13.23 4.00 -6.70
N LEU A 159 14.26 3.89 -7.52
CA LEU A 159 14.25 3.04 -8.71
C LEU A 159 14.72 1.64 -8.34
N VAL A 160 14.00 0.61 -8.77
CA VAL A 160 14.34 -0.79 -8.54
C VAL A 160 14.37 -1.54 -9.87
N ILE A 161 15.51 -2.15 -10.19
CA ILE A 161 15.67 -3.09 -11.30
C ILE A 161 15.93 -4.47 -10.70
N PRO A 162 14.93 -5.37 -10.69
CA PRO A 162 15.08 -6.69 -10.09
C PRO A 162 16.13 -7.55 -10.84
N ALA A 163 16.67 -8.55 -10.16
CA ALA A 163 17.59 -9.53 -10.77
C ALA A 163 16.98 -10.15 -12.04
N GLU A 164 17.82 -10.54 -12.98
CA GLU A 164 17.45 -11.15 -14.28
C GLU A 164 16.61 -10.23 -15.19
N ASN A 165 16.41 -8.96 -14.83
CA ASN A 165 15.75 -7.98 -15.66
C ASN A 165 16.75 -7.01 -16.27
N HIS A 166 16.39 -6.50 -17.46
CA HIS A 166 17.18 -5.51 -18.18
C HIS A 166 16.29 -4.33 -18.58
N PHE A 167 16.81 -3.12 -18.42
CA PHE A 167 16.10 -1.90 -18.78
C PHE A 167 17.06 -0.92 -19.45
N ARG A 168 16.64 -0.36 -20.59
CA ARG A 168 17.41 0.64 -21.33
C ARG A 168 16.63 1.93 -21.41
N TRP A 169 17.30 3.03 -21.10
CA TRP A 169 16.71 4.34 -21.18
C TRP A 169 17.67 5.33 -21.83
N LYS A 170 17.17 6.13 -22.76
CA LYS A 170 18.02 7.05 -23.55
C LYS A 170 18.33 8.34 -22.83
N GLU A 171 17.39 8.81 -22.01
CA GLU A 171 17.52 10.06 -21.27
C GLU A 171 18.13 9.80 -19.88
N GLU A 172 18.46 10.87 -19.17
CA GLU A 172 18.89 10.76 -17.79
C GLU A 172 17.73 10.37 -16.89
N ILE A 173 17.93 9.33 -16.07
CA ILE A 173 17.00 8.92 -15.04
C ILE A 173 17.22 9.72 -13.77
N LYS A 174 16.18 10.40 -13.27
CA LYS A 174 16.22 11.12 -12.01
C LYS A 174 15.44 10.36 -10.94
N ALA A 175 16.13 9.96 -9.87
CA ALA A 175 15.56 9.22 -8.76
C ALA A 175 16.07 9.73 -7.40
N GLY A 176 15.31 9.52 -6.35
CA GLY A 176 15.79 9.77 -4.99
C GLY A 176 16.89 8.80 -4.59
N SER A 177 16.73 7.51 -4.95
CA SER A 177 17.73 6.44 -4.75
C SER A 177 17.54 5.35 -5.80
N ALA A 178 18.51 4.43 -5.94
CA ALA A 178 18.37 3.29 -6.86
C ALA A 178 18.90 2.00 -6.24
N ASP A 179 18.26 0.88 -6.59
CA ASP A 179 18.64 -0.47 -6.20
C ASP A 179 18.62 -1.36 -7.46
N ILE A 180 19.79 -1.74 -7.92
CA ILE A 180 19.98 -2.37 -9.22
C ILE A 180 20.56 -3.77 -8.99
N ALA A 181 19.73 -4.79 -9.15
CA ALA A 181 20.10 -6.19 -9.13
C ALA A 181 20.17 -6.80 -10.54
N GLY A 182 19.45 -6.21 -11.50
CA GLY A 182 19.46 -6.54 -12.91
C GLY A 182 20.41 -5.67 -13.74
N GLU A 183 20.14 -5.55 -15.04
CA GLU A 183 20.91 -4.72 -15.97
C GLU A 183 20.21 -3.39 -16.23
N LEU A 184 20.91 -2.29 -16.03
CA LEU A 184 20.46 -0.95 -16.38
C LEU A 184 21.43 -0.31 -17.36
N ALA A 185 20.94 0.09 -18.54
CA ALA A 185 21.70 0.88 -19.49
C ALA A 185 21.10 2.28 -19.61
N ALA A 186 21.58 3.21 -18.77
CA ALA A 186 21.14 4.59 -18.70
C ALA A 186 22.09 5.45 -17.86
N ASN A 187 22.04 6.76 -18.06
CA ASN A 187 22.63 7.71 -17.14
C ASN A 187 21.70 7.92 -15.95
N LEU A 188 22.23 7.88 -14.74
CA LEU A 188 21.45 7.91 -13.52
C LEU A 188 21.89 9.06 -12.62
N HIS A 189 20.96 9.93 -12.28
CA HIS A 189 21.13 10.94 -11.24
C HIS A 189 20.28 10.57 -10.02
N ALA A 190 20.93 10.33 -8.89
CA ALA A 190 20.28 10.00 -7.63
C ALA A 190 20.59 11.00 -6.54
N ASP A 191 19.59 11.62 -5.95
CA ASP A 191 19.76 12.54 -4.80
C ASP A 191 20.35 11.86 -3.55
N GLY A 192 20.21 10.53 -3.45
CA GLY A 192 20.62 9.69 -2.32
C GLY A 192 21.62 8.62 -2.71
N SER A 193 21.34 7.40 -2.27
CA SER A 193 22.23 6.25 -2.46
C SER A 193 21.84 5.43 -3.70
N VAL A 194 22.84 5.01 -4.46
CA VAL A 194 22.73 3.98 -5.50
C VAL A 194 23.38 2.72 -4.97
N VAL A 195 22.66 1.62 -4.99
CA VAL A 195 23.14 0.29 -4.60
C VAL A 195 23.14 -0.60 -5.83
N LEU A 196 24.31 -1.08 -6.23
CA LEU A 196 24.49 -2.07 -7.28
C LEU A 196 24.71 -3.43 -6.62
N ARG A 197 23.72 -4.29 -6.74
CA ARG A 197 23.73 -5.62 -6.12
C ARG A 197 24.69 -6.56 -6.83
N ALA A 198 25.05 -7.67 -6.22
CA ALA A 198 26.04 -8.64 -6.71
C ALA A 198 25.81 -9.10 -8.16
N THR A 199 24.55 -9.21 -8.61
CA THR A 199 24.18 -9.56 -9.99
C THR A 199 23.95 -8.35 -10.89
N GLY A 200 24.00 -7.16 -10.31
CA GLY A 200 23.67 -5.89 -10.99
C GLY A 200 24.71 -5.48 -12.01
N ARG A 201 24.23 -4.99 -13.15
CA ARG A 201 25.06 -4.43 -14.22
C ARG A 201 24.57 -3.04 -14.58
N LEU A 202 25.44 -2.06 -14.54
CA LEU A 202 25.12 -0.68 -14.87
C LEU A 202 26.02 -0.18 -16.02
N PHE A 203 25.38 0.23 -17.11
CA PHE A 203 26.03 0.81 -18.29
C PHE A 203 25.55 2.26 -18.44
N GLY A 204 26.42 3.22 -18.11
CA GLY A 204 26.17 4.65 -18.16
C GLY A 204 26.81 5.38 -17.00
N ASP A 205 26.67 6.69 -17.01
CA ASP A 205 27.24 7.55 -15.97
C ASP A 205 26.30 7.63 -14.76
N VAL A 206 26.88 7.67 -13.57
CA VAL A 206 26.15 7.78 -12.30
C VAL A 206 26.58 9.03 -11.56
N GLU A 207 25.59 9.80 -11.15
CA GLU A 207 25.76 10.92 -10.24
C GLU A 207 24.92 10.66 -8.98
N ALA A 208 25.57 10.52 -7.81
CA ALA A 208 24.88 10.13 -6.59
C ALA A 208 25.58 10.69 -5.34
N ARG A 209 24.85 10.75 -4.22
CA ARG A 209 25.47 11.08 -2.95
C ARG A 209 26.36 9.95 -2.44
N ASN A 210 25.88 8.71 -2.54
CA ASN A 210 26.59 7.50 -2.15
C ASN A 210 26.42 6.43 -3.24
N LEU A 211 27.48 5.67 -3.48
CA LEU A 211 27.45 4.52 -4.38
C LEU A 211 27.99 3.31 -3.61
N VAL A 212 27.19 2.25 -3.56
CA VAL A 212 27.56 0.96 -2.99
C VAL A 212 27.59 -0.05 -4.12
N ILE A 213 28.70 -0.72 -4.32
CA ILE A 213 28.88 -1.78 -5.32
C ILE A 213 29.18 -3.06 -4.56
N GLU A 214 28.30 -4.04 -4.66
CA GLU A 214 28.49 -5.35 -4.04
C GLU A 214 29.48 -6.18 -4.89
N GLU A 215 30.11 -7.16 -4.26
CA GLU A 215 31.03 -8.09 -4.93
C GLU A 215 30.29 -8.85 -6.04
N GLY A 216 30.87 -8.89 -7.22
CA GLY A 216 30.28 -9.48 -8.44
C GLY A 216 29.51 -8.52 -9.33
N ALA A 217 29.20 -7.32 -8.86
CA ALA A 217 28.54 -6.31 -9.67
C ALA A 217 29.47 -5.71 -10.74
N VAL A 218 28.88 -5.24 -11.84
CA VAL A 218 29.61 -4.63 -12.96
C VAL A 218 29.10 -3.22 -13.22
N MET A 219 29.99 -2.25 -13.23
CA MET A 219 29.72 -0.87 -13.62
C MET A 219 30.65 -0.45 -14.77
N VAL A 220 30.04 0.11 -15.83
CA VAL A 220 30.77 0.65 -16.98
C VAL A 220 30.27 2.08 -17.22
N GLY A 221 31.10 3.06 -16.95
CA GLY A 221 30.79 4.47 -17.03
C GLY A 221 31.55 5.29 -15.98
N LYS A 222 31.20 6.54 -15.85
CA LYS A 222 31.81 7.45 -14.86
C LYS A 222 30.91 7.53 -13.62
N ALA A 223 31.54 7.52 -12.44
CA ALA A 223 30.83 7.76 -11.19
C ALA A 223 31.25 9.12 -10.60
N LYS A 224 30.28 9.98 -10.35
CA LYS A 224 30.45 11.24 -9.63
C LYS A 224 29.72 11.15 -8.31
N ILE A 225 30.49 11.09 -7.22
CA ILE A 225 29.97 10.81 -5.89
C ILE A 225 30.15 12.03 -4.99
N GLY A 226 29.25 12.18 -3.99
CA GLY A 226 29.30 13.28 -3.03
C GLY A 226 28.61 14.57 -3.52
N VAL A 227 27.73 14.48 -4.53
CA VAL A 227 26.96 15.64 -5.02
C VAL A 227 25.92 16.02 -3.96
N SER A 228 26.14 17.17 -3.31
CA SER A 228 25.13 17.80 -2.46
C SER A 228 24.22 18.67 -3.32
N LYS A 229 22.90 18.66 -3.05
CA LYS A 229 22.03 19.70 -3.61
C LYS A 229 22.56 21.07 -3.23
N GLN A 230 22.82 21.90 -4.20
CA GLN A 230 22.88 23.36 -4.04
C GLN A 230 21.45 23.90 -3.90
#